data_3b3d4dff6756b58e156f50a4a913e5c2
#
_entry.id   3b3d4dff6756b58e156f50a4a913e5c2
#
_cell.length_a   1.000
_cell.length_b   1.000
_cell.length_c   1.000
_cell.angle_alpha   90.00
_cell.angle_beta   90.00
_cell.angle_gamma   90.00
#
_symmetry.space_group_name_H-M   'P 1'
#
loop_
_entity.id
_entity.type
_entity.pdbx_description
1 polymer ?
#
loop_
_entity_poly.entity_id
_entity_poly.type
_entity_poly.pdbx_seq_one_letter_code
_entity_poly.pdbx_strand_id
1 'polypeptide(L)'
;IDLQIDDWGVFVENAGKEEYVPCTVEIDGEAFRQVGLRAKGNNSLRLTEEYGLSRYSLKLEFDQFIDGGNYYGLDKLSLYASFQDNSYLKTYMAYDMMAFMGVPTPLCSYAWVTVNGEDWGLFLAVDEEGGTVSRVASNDQMGATRFPPMGQIGATGDTSKAYEAGLTMGQE
;
A
#
# COMPACT_ATOMS: atom_id res chain seq x y z
N ILE A 1 -8.41 -0.47 -3.78
CA ILE A 1 -7.67 0.64 -4.41
C ILE A 1 -7.71 0.42 -5.91
N ASP A 2 -8.25 1.39 -6.67
CA ASP A 2 -8.19 1.38 -8.13
C ASP A 2 -7.17 2.40 -8.64
N LEU A 3 -6.28 1.96 -9.51
CA LEU A 3 -5.25 2.78 -10.14
C LEU A 3 -5.65 3.02 -11.59
N GLN A 4 -5.88 4.28 -11.96
CA GLN A 4 -6.19 4.68 -13.32
C GLN A 4 -4.98 5.39 -13.94
N ILE A 5 -4.41 4.78 -14.95
CA ILE A 5 -3.20 5.23 -15.63
C ILE A 5 -3.38 5.13 -17.15
N ASP A 6 -2.89 6.11 -17.89
CA ASP A 6 -3.11 6.20 -19.34
C ASP A 6 -2.49 5.03 -20.10
N ASP A 7 -1.28 4.62 -19.75
CA ASP A 7 -0.58 3.51 -20.41
C ASP A 7 0.13 2.61 -19.39
N TRP A 8 -0.61 1.63 -18.89
CA TRP A 8 -0.09 0.62 -17.98
C TRP A 8 1.00 -0.26 -18.59
N GLY A 9 0.90 -0.56 -19.89
CA GLY A 9 1.90 -1.36 -20.60
C GLY A 9 3.26 -0.67 -20.61
N VAL A 10 3.29 0.60 -20.98
CA VAL A 10 4.51 1.41 -20.98
C VAL A 10 5.06 1.60 -19.55
N PHE A 11 4.19 1.74 -18.55
CA PHE A 11 4.61 1.79 -17.15
C PHE A 11 5.36 0.51 -16.74
N VAL A 12 4.79 -0.66 -17.04
CA VAL A 12 5.39 -1.96 -16.71
C VAL A 12 6.72 -2.16 -17.43
N GLU A 13 6.81 -1.82 -18.72
CA GLU A 13 8.06 -1.89 -19.50
C GLU A 13 9.18 -1.00 -18.94
N ASN A 14 8.84 0.11 -18.31
CA ASN A 14 9.79 1.05 -17.74
C ASN A 14 9.91 0.95 -16.21
N ALA A 15 9.32 -0.05 -15.60
CA ALA A 15 9.28 -0.21 -14.14
C ALA A 15 10.67 -0.13 -13.47
N GLY A 16 11.69 -0.70 -14.11
CA GLY A 16 13.08 -0.67 -13.63
C GLY A 16 13.71 0.72 -13.54
N LYS A 17 13.13 1.74 -14.18
CA LYS A 17 13.62 3.13 -14.09
C LYS A 17 13.19 3.82 -12.79
N GLU A 18 12.20 3.29 -12.09
CA GLU A 18 11.62 3.86 -10.87
C GLU A 18 11.17 5.33 -11.03
N GLU A 19 10.77 5.73 -12.24
CA GLU A 19 10.28 7.07 -12.53
C GLU A 19 8.81 7.20 -12.15
N TYR A 20 8.44 8.37 -11.60
CA TYR A 20 7.05 8.66 -11.28
C TYR A 20 6.26 9.03 -12.53
N VAL A 21 5.09 8.41 -12.67
CA VAL A 21 4.09 8.75 -13.66
C VAL A 21 2.81 9.25 -12.95
N PRO A 22 2.08 10.20 -13.53
CA PRO A 22 0.83 10.65 -12.95
C PRO A 22 -0.25 9.60 -13.12
N CYS A 23 -1.03 9.38 -12.06
CA CYS A 23 -2.21 8.52 -12.08
C CYS A 23 -3.35 9.15 -11.28
N THR A 24 -4.56 8.62 -11.46
CA THR A 24 -5.67 8.82 -10.53
C THR A 24 -5.78 7.57 -9.66
N VAL A 25 -5.84 7.76 -8.36
CA VAL A 25 -6.00 6.69 -7.39
C VAL A 25 -7.36 6.83 -6.74
N GLU A 26 -8.17 5.79 -6.78
CA GLU A 26 -9.40 5.72 -6.01
C GLU A 26 -9.19 4.78 -4.82
N ILE A 27 -9.46 5.28 -3.61
CA ILE A 27 -9.37 4.50 -2.36
C ILE A 27 -10.74 4.55 -1.71
N ASP A 28 -11.41 3.40 -1.63
CA ASP A 28 -12.74 3.23 -1.02
C ASP A 28 -13.80 4.24 -1.52
N GLY A 29 -13.77 4.52 -2.83
CA GLY A 29 -14.72 5.40 -3.50
C GLY A 29 -14.32 6.89 -3.49
N GLU A 30 -13.17 7.25 -2.94
CA GLU A 30 -12.63 8.61 -2.99
C GLU A 30 -11.46 8.70 -3.97
N ALA A 31 -11.56 9.61 -4.94
CA ALA A 31 -10.60 9.74 -6.02
C ALA A 31 -9.58 10.87 -5.77
N PHE A 32 -8.30 10.53 -5.87
CA PHE A 32 -7.16 11.43 -5.79
C PHE A 32 -6.48 11.50 -7.15
N ARG A 33 -6.40 12.70 -7.71
CA ARG A 33 -5.83 12.93 -9.05
C ARG A 33 -4.39 13.40 -8.95
N GLN A 34 -3.62 13.19 -10.04
CA GLN A 34 -2.22 13.61 -10.13
C GLN A 34 -1.35 13.05 -9.01
N VAL A 35 -1.65 11.83 -8.59
CA VAL A 35 -0.81 11.08 -7.67
C VAL A 35 0.36 10.49 -8.44
N GLY A 36 1.55 10.60 -7.89
CA GLY A 36 2.74 9.97 -8.46
C GLY A 36 2.71 8.46 -8.22
N LEU A 37 2.76 7.68 -9.28
CA LEU A 37 2.89 6.23 -9.23
C LEU A 37 4.26 5.81 -9.77
N ARG A 38 4.97 4.97 -9.06
CA ARG A 38 6.16 4.27 -9.58
C ARG A 38 6.26 2.84 -9.08
N ALA A 39 6.98 2.01 -9.81
CA ALA A 39 7.43 0.73 -9.27
C ALA A 39 8.43 0.98 -8.14
N LYS A 40 8.52 0.05 -7.19
CA LYS A 40 9.44 0.15 -6.06
C LYS A 40 10.05 -1.19 -5.71
N GLY A 41 11.15 -1.10 -5.04
CA GLY A 41 11.89 -2.24 -4.50
C GLY A 41 13.32 -2.24 -4.98
N ASN A 42 14.20 -2.89 -4.26
CA ASN A 42 15.58 -3.09 -4.66
C ASN A 42 15.72 -4.50 -5.28
N ASN A 43 15.94 -5.50 -4.44
CA ASN A 43 16.05 -6.88 -4.90
C ASN A 43 14.74 -7.40 -5.51
N SER A 44 13.58 -7.06 -4.94
CA SER A 44 12.29 -7.51 -5.45
C SER A 44 12.01 -6.96 -6.86
N LEU A 45 12.35 -5.70 -7.13
CA LEU A 45 12.20 -5.10 -8.46
C LEU A 45 13.04 -5.87 -9.48
N ARG A 46 14.35 -5.98 -9.22
CA ARG A 46 15.29 -6.70 -10.09
C ARG A 46 14.87 -8.15 -10.33
N LEU A 47 14.49 -8.86 -9.29
CA LEU A 47 14.08 -10.26 -9.41
C LEU A 47 12.75 -10.42 -10.15
N THR A 48 11.80 -9.50 -9.98
CA THR A 48 10.54 -9.50 -10.73
C THR A 48 10.83 -9.40 -12.24
N GLU A 49 11.74 -8.51 -12.64
CA GLU A 49 12.18 -8.39 -14.03
C GLU A 49 12.92 -9.64 -14.51
N GLU A 50 13.86 -10.14 -13.73
CA GLU A 50 14.67 -11.31 -14.07
C GLU A 50 13.83 -12.57 -14.28
N TYR A 51 12.74 -12.73 -13.51
CA TYR A 51 11.78 -13.83 -13.69
C TYR A 51 10.70 -13.54 -14.76
N GLY A 52 10.75 -12.42 -15.43
CA GLY A 52 9.77 -12.04 -16.45
C GLY A 52 8.36 -11.82 -15.91
N LEU A 53 8.27 -11.41 -14.63
CA LEU A 53 7.00 -11.10 -13.98
C LEU A 53 6.69 -9.61 -14.12
N SER A 54 5.41 -9.26 -14.06
CA SER A 54 4.94 -7.87 -14.15
C SER A 54 4.33 -7.35 -12.86
N ARG A 55 4.25 -8.18 -11.83
CA ARG A 55 3.65 -7.81 -10.55
C ARG A 55 4.66 -7.15 -9.62
N TYR A 56 4.92 -5.89 -9.87
CA TYR A 56 5.81 -5.06 -9.06
C TYR A 56 5.13 -4.59 -7.78
N SER A 57 5.93 -4.36 -6.73
CA SER A 57 5.50 -3.48 -5.64
C SER A 57 5.47 -2.05 -6.16
N LEU A 58 4.49 -1.27 -5.69
CA LEU A 58 4.20 0.07 -6.18
C LEU A 58 4.39 1.08 -5.06
N LYS A 59 4.68 2.31 -5.42
CA LYS A 59 4.70 3.46 -4.52
C LYS A 59 3.81 4.55 -5.07
N LEU A 60 2.92 5.03 -4.22
CA LEU A 60 2.09 6.20 -4.44
C LEU A 60 2.69 7.38 -3.68
N GLU A 61 2.77 8.54 -4.30
CA GLU A 61 3.21 9.79 -3.70
C GLU A 61 2.18 10.88 -4.05
N PHE A 62 1.41 11.28 -3.03
CA PHE A 62 0.24 12.15 -3.23
C PHE A 62 0.64 13.59 -3.50
N ASP A 63 1.80 14.02 -3.06
CA ASP A 63 2.35 15.37 -3.26
C ASP A 63 3.36 15.46 -4.41
N GLN A 64 3.56 14.39 -5.20
CA GLN A 64 4.56 14.36 -6.28
C GLN A 64 4.32 15.42 -7.36
N PHE A 65 3.06 15.62 -7.74
CA PHE A 65 2.67 16.54 -8.81
C PHE A 65 1.77 17.68 -8.35
N ILE A 66 1.29 17.63 -7.09
CA ILE A 66 0.46 18.67 -6.47
C ILE A 66 0.98 18.96 -5.07
N ASP A 67 1.50 20.16 -4.85
CA ASP A 67 2.00 20.57 -3.54
C ASP A 67 0.93 20.42 -2.45
N GLY A 68 1.30 19.70 -1.38
CA GLY A 68 0.41 19.44 -0.24
C GLY A 68 -0.66 18.38 -0.49
N GLY A 69 -0.60 17.68 -1.62
CA GLY A 69 -1.45 16.51 -1.86
C GLY A 69 -1.24 15.46 -0.77
N ASN A 70 -2.33 14.92 -0.24
CA ASN A 70 -2.23 13.87 0.79
C ASN A 70 -3.53 13.05 0.86
N TYR A 71 -3.43 11.84 1.40
CA TYR A 71 -4.54 10.99 1.79
C TYR A 71 -4.68 11.01 3.32
N TYR A 72 -5.57 11.88 3.84
CA TYR A 72 -5.78 12.06 5.29
C TYR A 72 -4.49 12.29 6.09
N GLY A 73 -3.59 13.12 5.54
CA GLY A 73 -2.29 13.43 6.11
C GLY A 73 -1.19 12.41 5.78
N LEU A 74 -1.46 11.45 4.91
CA LEU A 74 -0.49 10.51 4.38
C LEU A 74 0.01 11.01 3.03
N ASP A 75 1.32 11.25 2.90
CA ASP A 75 1.93 11.73 1.66
C ASP A 75 2.30 10.57 0.74
N LYS A 76 2.69 9.42 1.33
CA LYS A 76 3.27 8.29 0.61
C LYS A 76 2.67 6.98 1.08
N LEU A 77 2.27 6.14 0.14
CA LEU A 77 1.72 4.81 0.40
C LEU A 77 2.46 3.79 -0.47
N SER A 78 3.00 2.76 0.16
CA SER A 78 3.58 1.63 -0.53
C SER A 78 2.61 0.47 -0.63
N LEU A 79 2.51 -0.11 -1.81
CA LEU A 79 1.75 -1.32 -2.10
C LEU A 79 2.75 -2.46 -2.34
N TYR A 80 2.93 -3.32 -1.36
CA TYR A 80 3.85 -4.46 -1.46
C TYR A 80 3.16 -5.64 -2.15
N ALA A 81 3.72 -6.09 -3.26
CA ALA A 81 3.24 -7.26 -4.00
C ALA A 81 3.53 -8.59 -3.30
N SER A 82 4.22 -8.55 -2.15
CA SER A 82 4.64 -9.73 -1.38
C SER A 82 5.45 -10.73 -2.22
N PHE A 83 6.36 -10.23 -3.06
CA PHE A 83 7.24 -11.05 -3.86
C PHE A 83 8.01 -12.05 -2.96
N GLN A 84 8.04 -13.32 -3.34
CA GLN A 84 8.61 -14.43 -2.57
C GLN A 84 7.90 -14.73 -1.22
N ASP A 85 6.70 -14.23 -1.02
CA ASP A 85 5.89 -14.60 0.14
C ASP A 85 4.49 -15.04 -0.30
N ASN A 86 4.35 -16.32 -0.59
CA ASN A 86 3.09 -16.92 -1.02
C ASN A 86 2.00 -16.90 0.06
N SER A 87 2.38 -16.66 1.31
CA SER A 87 1.42 -16.52 2.42
C SER A 87 0.87 -15.11 2.54
N TYR A 88 1.55 -14.11 1.98
CA TYR A 88 1.28 -12.67 2.17
C TYR A 88 1.38 -12.20 3.64
N LEU A 89 1.87 -13.03 4.55
CA LEU A 89 1.83 -12.78 5.99
C LEU A 89 3.14 -12.24 6.57
N LYS A 90 4.30 -12.47 5.94
CA LYS A 90 5.60 -12.18 6.56
C LYS A 90 5.73 -10.73 7.02
N THR A 91 5.49 -9.80 6.12
CA THR A 91 5.63 -8.36 6.44
C THR A 91 4.56 -7.90 7.41
N TYR A 92 3.32 -8.34 7.21
CA TYR A 92 2.22 -8.01 8.11
C TYR A 92 2.50 -8.49 9.54
N MET A 93 2.84 -9.77 9.69
CA MET A 93 3.14 -10.36 11.01
C MET A 93 4.35 -9.71 11.67
N ALA A 94 5.38 -9.34 10.90
CA ALA A 94 6.53 -8.65 11.43
C ALA A 94 6.14 -7.29 12.05
N TYR A 95 5.32 -6.50 11.35
CA TYR A 95 4.84 -5.22 11.87
C TYR A 95 3.88 -5.41 13.05
N ASP A 96 2.98 -6.38 12.99
CA ASP A 96 2.06 -6.70 14.08
C ASP A 96 2.81 -7.10 15.35
N MET A 97 3.80 -7.98 15.25
CA MET A 97 4.65 -8.37 16.36
C MET A 97 5.45 -7.19 16.93
N MET A 98 6.03 -6.34 16.09
CA MET A 98 6.75 -5.14 16.52
C MET A 98 5.81 -4.17 17.27
N ALA A 99 4.61 -3.95 16.73
CA ALA A 99 3.59 -3.13 17.38
C ALA A 99 3.17 -3.71 18.73
N PHE A 100 2.95 -5.02 18.81
CA PHE A 100 2.65 -5.71 20.07
C PHE A 100 3.76 -5.54 21.11
N MET A 101 5.01 -5.49 20.69
CA MET A 101 6.16 -5.25 21.58
C MET A 101 6.38 -3.76 21.91
N GLY A 102 5.52 -2.85 21.42
CA GLY A 102 5.65 -1.41 21.63
C GLY A 102 6.76 -0.76 20.79
N VAL A 103 7.24 -1.43 19.75
CA VAL A 103 8.20 -0.86 18.81
C VAL A 103 7.45 -0.02 17.77
N PRO A 104 7.88 1.22 17.50
CA PRO A 104 7.30 2.04 16.46
C PRO A 104 7.34 1.32 15.09
N THR A 105 6.19 1.20 14.45
CA THR A 105 6.03 0.53 13.15
C THR A 105 5.15 1.34 12.22
N PRO A 106 5.32 1.22 10.90
CA PRO A 106 4.37 1.79 9.97
C PRO A 106 2.99 1.13 10.13
N LEU A 107 1.95 1.88 9.81
CA LEU A 107 0.62 1.33 9.66
C LEU A 107 0.56 0.49 8.40
N CYS A 108 -0.11 -0.64 8.46
CA CYS A 108 -0.29 -1.50 7.30
C CYS A 108 -1.68 -2.14 7.27
N SER A 109 -2.17 -2.40 6.08
CA SER A 109 -3.42 -3.12 5.83
C SER A 109 -3.37 -3.83 4.49
N TYR A 110 -4.13 -4.90 4.34
CA TYR A 110 -4.31 -5.51 3.02
C TYR A 110 -5.24 -4.65 2.16
N ALA A 111 -4.90 -4.55 0.88
CA ALA A 111 -5.69 -3.86 -0.11
C ALA A 111 -5.80 -4.72 -1.38
N TRP A 112 -7.02 -4.85 -1.89
CA TRP A 112 -7.21 -5.36 -3.25
C TRP A 112 -6.95 -4.22 -4.22
N VAL A 113 -6.10 -4.47 -5.21
CA VAL A 113 -5.69 -3.46 -6.19
C VAL A 113 -6.24 -3.84 -7.55
N THR A 114 -6.88 -2.88 -8.20
CA THR A 114 -7.25 -2.94 -9.60
C THR A 114 -6.45 -1.88 -10.39
N VAL A 115 -6.25 -2.12 -11.67
CA VAL A 115 -5.59 -1.19 -12.58
C VAL A 115 -6.48 -1.01 -13.80
N ASN A 116 -6.95 0.20 -14.03
CA ASN A 116 -7.90 0.52 -15.11
C ASN A 116 -9.16 -0.38 -15.09
N GLY A 117 -9.60 -0.76 -13.87
CA GLY A 117 -10.74 -1.63 -13.65
C GLY A 117 -10.45 -3.14 -13.79
N GLU A 118 -9.22 -3.54 -14.11
CA GLU A 118 -8.81 -4.94 -14.16
C GLU A 118 -8.16 -5.37 -12.85
N ASP A 119 -8.45 -6.59 -12.40
CA ASP A 119 -7.91 -7.15 -11.16
C ASP A 119 -6.38 -7.32 -11.23
N TRP A 120 -5.69 -6.67 -10.28
CA TRP A 120 -4.24 -6.80 -10.11
C TRP A 120 -3.87 -7.63 -8.87
N GLY A 121 -4.81 -7.80 -7.95
CA GLY A 121 -4.77 -8.72 -6.83
C GLY A 121 -4.44 -8.08 -5.47
N LEU A 122 -4.11 -8.94 -4.50
CA LEU A 122 -3.89 -8.55 -3.12
C LEU A 122 -2.50 -7.94 -2.91
N PHE A 123 -2.44 -6.78 -2.26
CA PHE A 123 -1.22 -6.09 -1.85
C PHE A 123 -1.27 -5.79 -0.36
N LEU A 124 -0.10 -5.64 0.27
CA LEU A 124 0.01 -5.04 1.58
C LEU A 124 0.30 -3.56 1.42
N ALA A 125 -0.67 -2.71 1.76
CA ALA A 125 -0.51 -1.27 1.79
C ALA A 125 0.19 -0.86 3.09
N VAL A 126 1.25 -0.06 2.99
CA VAL A 126 2.10 0.35 4.12
C VAL A 126 2.36 1.84 4.05
N ASP A 127 2.19 2.52 5.18
CA ASP A 127 2.52 3.93 5.37
C ASP A 127 4.04 4.14 5.22
N GLU A 128 4.46 4.94 4.23
CA GLU A 128 5.85 5.31 4.03
C GLU A 128 6.07 6.81 4.23
N GLU A 129 6.10 7.26 5.47
CA GLU A 129 6.42 8.65 5.74
C GLU A 129 7.83 8.79 6.29
N GLY A 130 8.52 9.84 5.86
CA GLY A 130 9.85 10.24 6.37
C GLY A 130 9.88 10.66 7.85
N GLY A 131 8.86 10.39 8.60
CA GLY A 131 8.70 10.67 10.02
C GLY A 131 7.90 9.60 10.76
N THR A 132 7.88 8.41 10.24
CA THR A 132 7.06 7.27 10.69
C THR A 132 7.08 7.05 12.20
N VAL A 133 8.22 7.25 12.84
CA VAL A 133 8.39 7.06 14.30
C VAL A 133 7.50 8.01 15.10
N SER A 134 7.35 9.26 14.67
CA SER A 134 6.52 10.24 15.38
C SER A 134 5.02 9.99 15.21
N ARG A 135 4.62 9.38 14.12
CA ARG A 135 3.21 9.06 13.82
C ARG A 135 2.73 7.84 14.59
N VAL A 136 3.56 6.83 14.72
CA VAL A 136 3.20 5.63 15.50
C VAL A 136 3.12 5.95 17.00
N ALA A 137 3.99 6.84 17.51
CA ALA A 137 3.91 7.30 18.89
C ALA A 137 2.61 8.06 19.24
N SER A 138 1.93 8.62 18.21
CA SER A 138 0.65 9.31 18.35
C SER A 138 -0.55 8.49 17.86
N ASN A 139 -0.38 7.21 17.64
CA ASN A 139 -1.34 6.32 16.99
C ASN A 139 -2.69 6.21 17.70
N ASP A 140 -2.74 6.32 19.02
CA ASP A 140 -3.99 6.30 19.81
C ASP A 140 -4.96 7.43 19.40
N GLN A 141 -4.45 8.50 18.79
CA GLN A 141 -5.26 9.64 18.35
C GLN A 141 -5.51 9.68 16.83
N MET A 142 -4.67 9.04 16.02
CA MET A 142 -4.69 9.21 14.55
C MET A 142 -5.10 7.96 13.78
N GLY A 143 -5.02 6.78 14.37
CA GLY A 143 -5.28 5.53 13.67
C GLY A 143 -6.68 5.43 13.05
N ALA A 144 -7.69 5.91 13.77
CA ALA A 144 -9.09 5.81 13.30
C ALA A 144 -9.44 6.81 12.19
N THR A 145 -8.68 7.90 12.04
CA THR A 145 -8.99 8.96 11.07
C THR A 145 -8.09 8.91 9.84
N ARG A 146 -6.99 8.20 9.90
CA ARG A 146 -5.96 8.21 8.87
C ARG A 146 -6.22 7.27 7.71
N PHE A 147 -6.83 6.14 8.01
CA PHE A 147 -7.33 5.18 7.04
C PHE A 147 -8.79 4.90 7.40
N PRO A 148 -9.73 5.86 7.22
CA PRO A 148 -11.09 5.63 7.69
C PRO A 148 -11.73 4.37 7.12
N PRO A 149 -11.45 3.94 5.90
CA PRO A 149 -11.88 2.64 5.39
C PRO A 149 -10.92 1.48 5.73
N MET A 150 -9.61 1.70 5.67
CA MET A 150 -8.59 0.70 6.02
C MET A 150 -8.21 0.73 7.52
N GLY A 151 -8.37 1.88 8.17
CA GLY A 151 -7.91 2.14 9.53
C GLY A 151 -8.68 1.43 10.63
N GLN A 152 -9.88 0.91 10.32
CA GLN A 152 -10.62 0.14 11.33
C GLN A 152 -9.98 -1.20 11.65
N ILE A 153 -9.14 -1.72 10.77
CA ILE A 153 -8.43 -2.98 10.99
C ILE A 153 -7.17 -2.79 11.87
N GLY A 154 -6.48 -1.66 11.71
CA GLY A 154 -5.23 -1.39 12.46
C GLY A 154 -5.38 -0.53 13.71
N ALA A 155 -6.41 0.34 13.74
CA ALA A 155 -6.50 1.41 14.74
C ALA A 155 -7.09 1.01 16.10
N THR A 156 -7.80 -0.10 16.17
CA THR A 156 -8.51 -0.50 17.39
C THR A 156 -7.83 -1.60 18.17
N GLY A 157 -6.72 -2.13 17.67
CA GLY A 157 -6.13 -3.34 18.25
C GLY A 157 -7.08 -4.56 18.20
N ASP A 158 -8.23 -4.40 17.55
CA ASP A 158 -9.22 -5.46 17.40
C ASP A 158 -8.88 -6.31 16.16
N THR A 159 -8.01 -7.26 16.39
CA THR A 159 -7.61 -8.24 15.37
C THR A 159 -8.75 -9.17 14.96
N SER A 160 -9.88 -9.18 15.70
CA SER A 160 -11.02 -10.04 15.41
C SER A 160 -11.66 -9.71 14.05
N LYS A 161 -11.78 -8.42 13.71
CA LYS A 161 -12.34 -8.00 12.42
C LYS A 161 -11.42 -8.25 11.23
N ALA A 162 -10.10 -8.14 11.44
CA ALA A 162 -9.12 -8.51 10.42
C ALA A 162 -9.16 -10.03 10.14
N TYR A 163 -9.37 -10.82 11.18
CA TYR A 163 -9.52 -12.27 11.08
C TYR A 163 -10.82 -12.67 10.36
N GLU A 164 -11.93 -11.99 10.66
CA GLU A 164 -13.22 -12.21 9.98
C GLU A 164 -13.17 -11.81 8.48
N ALA A 165 -12.53 -10.70 8.15
CA ALA A 165 -12.34 -10.29 6.76
C ALA A 165 -11.44 -11.28 5.98
N GLY A 166 -10.42 -11.84 6.62
CA GLY A 166 -9.55 -12.87 6.02
C GLY A 166 -10.27 -14.21 5.82
N LEU A 167 -11.21 -14.56 6.69
CA LEU A 167 -11.98 -15.80 6.57
C LEU A 167 -13.05 -15.74 5.47
N THR A 168 -13.65 -14.59 5.22
CA THR A 168 -14.64 -14.42 4.15
C THR A 168 -14.02 -14.50 2.75
N MET A 169 -12.77 -14.15 2.59
CA MET A 169 -12.06 -14.24 1.29
C MET A 169 -11.55 -15.64 0.96
N GLY A 170 -11.58 -16.57 1.90
CA GLY A 170 -11.17 -17.96 1.71
C GLY A 170 -12.31 -18.95 1.41
N GLN A 171 -13.56 -18.47 1.22
CA GLN A 171 -14.74 -19.31 1.03
C GLN A 171 -15.43 -19.12 -0.33
N GLU A 172 -14.86 -18.36 -1.26
CA GLU A 172 -15.36 -18.26 -2.65
C GLU A 172 -14.46 -18.98 -3.64
#